data_4795ddae1fe95a8c3ecf9aa11f093480
#
_entry.id   4795ddae1fe95a8c3ecf9aa11f093480
#
_cell.length_a   1.000
_cell.length_b   1.000
_cell.length_c   1.000
_cell.angle_alpha   90.00
_cell.angle_beta   90.00
_cell.angle_gamma   90.00
#
_symmetry.space_group_name_H-M   'P 1'
#
loop_
_entity.id
_entity.type
_entity.pdbx_description
1 polymer ?
#
loop_
_entity_poly.entity_id
_entity_poly.type
_entity_poly.pdbx_seq_one_letter_code
_entity_poly.pdbx_strand_id
1 'polypeptide(L)'
;MRYFSGLTLALALLFFPPCTLHAQDLSPRAYLITPIHSNAVTLSYSFSDGNINFNGALPVSDAKGRYSVPIFAYYHSFNFFGRSANAAAALPYGVGNFHGTAADVPQHLYRSGLVDSFYRVSVNLRGGPAMPAREFVKWHQKVLLGVGLNVIAPTGQYDPTKLINWGANRWAFKPEFGYSQRWGNWILDGYAGGWFFTTNHEFWSHTSSYPGTRSQSQKPMASFEGHISYDFKPGVWISLDGNFWIGGRTSVAGIENPLTKQQNSRLGGTGAIRIAKHQSLKFSYSDGTYIRYGGNYQSVSVGWQYSWLGKPN
;
A
#
# COMPACT_ATOMS: atom_id res chain seq x y z
N MET A 1 11.62 -29.55 37.88
CA MET A 1 10.84 -28.32 37.66
C MET A 1 11.36 -27.55 36.43
N ARG A 2 11.42 -28.14 35.25
CA ARG A 2 11.98 -27.51 34.02
C ARG A 2 11.16 -27.78 32.74
N TYR A 3 9.91 -28.26 32.86
CA TYR A 3 9.05 -28.57 31.67
C TYR A 3 7.89 -27.60 31.45
N PHE A 4 7.71 -26.57 32.30
CA PHE A 4 6.61 -25.61 32.14
C PHE A 4 6.92 -24.41 31.25
N SER A 5 8.20 -24.12 30.99
CA SER A 5 8.58 -22.96 30.15
C SER A 5 8.44 -23.19 28.65
N GLY A 6 8.52 -24.44 28.18
CA GLY A 6 8.39 -24.76 26.77
C GLY A 6 6.96 -24.73 26.26
N LEU A 7 5.99 -25.10 27.10
CA LEU A 7 4.58 -25.16 26.68
C LEU A 7 3.94 -23.76 26.60
N THR A 8 4.33 -22.86 27.52
CA THR A 8 3.89 -21.46 27.50
C THR A 8 4.48 -20.69 26.31
N LEU A 9 5.72 -20.97 25.95
CA LEU A 9 6.36 -20.41 24.77
C LEU A 9 5.70 -20.92 23.47
N ALA A 10 5.34 -22.20 23.40
CA ALA A 10 4.65 -22.79 22.26
C ALA A 10 3.23 -22.23 22.09
N LEU A 11 2.49 -21.95 23.19
CA LEU A 11 1.17 -21.32 23.09
C LEU A 11 1.24 -19.83 22.72
N ALA A 12 2.24 -19.10 23.18
CA ALA A 12 2.45 -17.69 22.83
C ALA A 12 2.83 -17.51 21.35
N LEU A 13 3.49 -18.50 20.74
CA LEU A 13 3.88 -18.51 19.34
C LEU A 13 2.73 -18.83 18.37
N LEU A 14 1.52 -19.15 18.86
CA LEU A 14 0.38 -19.53 18.02
C LEU A 14 -0.32 -18.36 17.27
N PHE A 15 0.06 -17.09 17.51
CA PHE A 15 -0.71 -15.93 17.08
C PHE A 15 0.09 -14.88 16.28
N PHE A 16 1.10 -15.28 15.52
CA PHE A 16 1.82 -14.34 14.68
C PHE A 16 1.09 -14.06 13.34
N PRO A 17 0.55 -12.86 13.11
CA PRO A 17 0.19 -12.44 11.76
C PRO A 17 1.47 -12.02 11.02
N PRO A 18 1.52 -12.21 9.70
CA PRO A 18 2.58 -11.60 8.92
C PRO A 18 2.54 -10.09 9.12
N CYS A 19 3.68 -9.46 9.37
CA CYS A 19 3.84 -8.05 9.05
C CYS A 19 3.69 -7.94 7.53
N THR A 20 2.46 -7.87 7.05
CA THR A 20 2.21 -7.48 5.68
C THR A 20 2.60 -6.02 5.60
N LEU A 21 3.80 -5.78 5.08
CA LEU A 21 4.30 -4.47 4.71
C LEU A 21 3.49 -4.00 3.48
N HIS A 22 2.20 -3.77 3.70
CA HIS A 22 1.41 -3.03 2.75
C HIS A 22 1.94 -1.61 2.84
N ALA A 23 2.69 -1.21 1.84
CA ALA A 23 2.98 0.18 1.61
C ALA A 23 1.61 0.87 1.45
N GLN A 24 1.10 1.41 2.56
CA GLN A 24 -0.10 2.24 2.56
C GLN A 24 0.34 3.60 2.05
N ASP A 25 0.61 3.62 0.75
CA ASP A 25 1.09 4.78 0.06
C ASP A 25 -0.07 5.76 -0.08
N LEU A 26 0.17 6.99 0.37
CA LEU A 26 -0.73 8.11 0.14
C LEU A 26 -0.67 8.44 -1.34
N SER A 27 -1.78 8.27 -2.04
CA SER A 27 -1.85 8.41 -3.50
C SER A 27 -2.68 9.62 -3.94
N PRO A 28 -2.23 10.87 -3.65
CA PRO A 28 -2.95 12.04 -4.11
C PRO A 28 -3.13 12.02 -5.63
N ARG A 29 -4.26 12.57 -6.10
CA ARG A 29 -4.57 12.71 -7.53
C ARG A 29 -4.76 11.39 -8.29
N ALA A 30 -5.13 10.30 -7.58
CA ALA A 30 -5.26 8.97 -8.20
C ALA A 30 -6.37 8.87 -9.26
N TYR A 31 -7.35 9.77 -9.23
CA TYR A 31 -8.46 9.84 -10.20
C TYR A 31 -8.35 10.97 -11.21
N LEU A 32 -7.26 11.75 -11.19
CA LEU A 32 -7.04 12.75 -12.24
C LEU A 32 -6.91 12.05 -13.59
N ILE A 33 -7.58 12.61 -14.59
CA ILE A 33 -7.50 12.07 -15.95
C ILE A 33 -6.23 12.54 -16.65
N THR A 34 -5.79 11.70 -17.56
CA THR A 34 -4.73 12.01 -18.54
C THR A 34 -5.31 11.80 -19.94
N PRO A 35 -4.70 12.38 -20.98
CA PRO A 35 -5.07 12.06 -22.35
C PRO A 35 -5.08 10.55 -22.59
N ILE A 36 -5.98 10.03 -23.41
CA ILE A 36 -5.94 8.63 -23.83
C ILE A 36 -4.62 8.29 -24.51
N HIS A 37 -4.17 7.03 -24.37
CA HIS A 37 -2.87 6.53 -24.83
C HIS A 37 -1.67 7.18 -24.11
N SER A 38 -1.89 7.85 -22.95
CA SER A 38 -0.77 8.24 -22.10
C SER A 38 -0.16 7.00 -21.46
N ASN A 39 1.16 6.95 -21.49
CA ASN A 39 1.96 5.92 -20.85
C ASN A 39 2.95 6.57 -19.90
N ALA A 40 3.28 5.91 -18.83
CA ALA A 40 4.37 6.32 -17.95
C ALA A 40 5.08 5.11 -17.35
N VAL A 41 6.40 5.19 -17.25
CA VAL A 41 7.20 4.35 -16.37
C VAL A 41 7.68 5.19 -15.19
N THR A 42 7.65 4.59 -14.02
CA THR A 42 8.13 5.22 -12.79
C THR A 42 9.14 4.30 -12.12
N LEU A 43 10.29 4.87 -11.77
CA LEU A 43 11.25 4.27 -10.85
C LEU A 43 11.17 5.06 -9.56
N SER A 44 10.82 4.39 -8.48
CA SER A 44 10.78 5.02 -7.17
C SER A 44 11.55 4.24 -6.13
N TYR A 45 11.95 4.93 -5.10
CA TYR A 45 12.62 4.37 -3.94
C TYR A 45 11.94 4.91 -2.70
N SER A 46 11.53 4.01 -1.83
CA SER A 46 10.96 4.33 -0.52
C SER A 46 11.85 3.80 0.58
N PHE A 47 12.09 4.62 1.59
CA PHE A 47 12.76 4.24 2.82
C PHE A 47 11.82 4.43 3.98
N SER A 48 11.73 3.44 4.86
CA SER A 48 10.88 3.45 6.05
C SER A 48 11.65 3.00 7.28
N ASP A 49 11.45 3.74 8.38
CA ASP A 49 12.03 3.44 9.70
C ASP A 49 10.98 3.68 10.78
N GLY A 50 10.84 2.77 11.72
CA GLY A 50 9.91 2.95 12.83
C GLY A 50 9.58 1.69 13.60
N ASN A 51 8.56 1.81 14.44
CA ASN A 51 8.14 0.76 15.36
C ASN A 51 7.06 -0.15 14.71
N ILE A 52 6.94 -1.36 15.24
CA ILE A 52 5.87 -2.29 14.91
C ILE A 52 5.04 -2.51 16.17
N ASN A 53 3.78 -2.08 16.17
CA ASN A 53 2.87 -2.22 17.29
C ASN A 53 2.05 -3.51 17.16
N PHE A 54 2.26 -4.45 18.05
CA PHE A 54 1.50 -5.69 18.10
C PHE A 54 0.28 -5.64 19.03
N ASN A 55 0.03 -4.50 19.69
CA ASN A 55 -1.14 -4.28 20.54
C ASN A 55 -1.39 -5.43 21.55
N GLY A 56 -0.33 -6.04 22.06
CA GLY A 56 -0.45 -7.21 22.97
C GLY A 56 -0.92 -8.51 22.28
N ALA A 57 -1.13 -8.52 20.97
CA ALA A 57 -1.49 -9.72 20.24
C ALA A 57 -0.35 -10.76 20.21
N LEU A 58 0.86 -10.31 20.46
CA LEU A 58 2.08 -11.12 20.46
C LEU A 58 2.96 -10.75 21.65
N PRO A 59 3.72 -11.71 22.20
CA PRO A 59 4.73 -11.47 23.23
C PRO A 59 6.03 -10.92 22.61
N VAL A 60 5.92 -9.81 21.89
CA VAL A 60 7.04 -9.12 21.26
C VAL A 60 7.00 -7.66 21.70
N SER A 61 8.10 -7.22 22.31
CA SER A 61 8.33 -5.82 22.68
C SER A 61 9.42 -5.19 21.81
N ASP A 62 9.48 -3.86 21.81
CA ASP A 62 10.52 -3.06 21.15
C ASP A 62 10.74 -3.40 19.67
N ALA A 63 9.67 -3.90 19.03
CA ALA A 63 9.75 -4.29 17.62
C ALA A 63 9.91 -3.06 16.74
N LYS A 64 10.95 -3.09 15.91
CA LYS A 64 11.29 -2.03 14.93
C LYS A 64 11.60 -2.63 13.58
N GLY A 65 11.36 -1.87 12.54
CA GLY A 65 11.72 -2.22 11.19
C GLY A 65 12.34 -1.04 10.47
N ARG A 66 13.43 -1.29 9.77
CA ARG A 66 14.07 -0.35 8.85
C ARG A 66 14.20 -1.03 7.50
N TYR A 67 13.57 -0.48 6.49
CA TYR A 67 13.55 -1.11 5.19
C TYR A 67 13.49 -0.13 4.03
N SER A 68 13.96 -0.60 2.88
CA SER A 68 13.99 0.09 1.61
C SER A 68 13.21 -0.71 0.58
N VAL A 69 12.47 0.00 -0.27
CA VAL A 69 11.67 -0.61 -1.34
C VAL A 69 11.87 0.18 -2.63
N PRO A 70 12.81 -0.22 -3.52
CA PRO A 70 12.77 0.18 -4.91
C PRO A 70 11.53 -0.41 -5.60
N ILE A 71 10.86 0.42 -6.44
CA ILE A 71 9.63 0.06 -7.13
C ILE A 71 9.75 0.45 -8.59
N PHE A 72 9.49 -0.49 -9.49
CA PHE A 72 9.24 -0.24 -10.90
C PHE A 72 7.72 -0.24 -11.12
N ALA A 73 7.19 0.80 -11.77
CA ALA A 73 5.78 0.87 -12.07
C ALA A 73 5.54 1.31 -13.52
N TYR A 74 4.45 0.81 -14.11
CA TYR A 74 3.95 1.19 -15.41
C TYR A 74 2.50 1.65 -15.30
N TYR A 75 2.15 2.69 -16.05
CA TYR A 75 0.83 3.28 -16.14
C TYR A 75 0.41 3.43 -17.60
N HIS A 76 -0.86 3.14 -17.89
CA HIS A 76 -1.48 3.34 -19.19
C HIS A 76 -2.89 3.90 -19.04
N SER A 77 -3.25 4.92 -19.87
CA SER A 77 -4.60 5.46 -19.95
C SER A 77 -5.27 5.06 -21.26
N PHE A 78 -6.56 4.76 -21.21
CA PHE A 78 -7.33 4.30 -22.34
C PHE A 78 -8.77 4.82 -22.31
N ASN A 79 -9.48 4.63 -23.40
CA ASN A 79 -10.90 4.92 -23.51
C ASN A 79 -11.71 3.71 -23.09
N PHE A 80 -12.59 3.88 -22.13
CA PHE A 80 -13.56 2.87 -21.71
C PHE A 80 -14.97 3.43 -21.92
N PHE A 81 -15.60 3.10 -23.06
CA PHE A 81 -16.95 3.56 -23.44
C PHE A 81 -17.14 5.10 -23.33
N GLY A 82 -16.19 5.87 -23.84
CA GLY A 82 -16.20 7.34 -23.78
C GLY A 82 -15.74 7.93 -22.45
N ARG A 83 -15.32 7.11 -21.48
CA ARG A 83 -14.80 7.51 -20.18
C ARG A 83 -13.29 7.33 -20.10
N SER A 84 -12.62 8.25 -19.41
CA SER A 84 -11.20 8.10 -19.11
C SER A 84 -11.01 6.96 -18.13
N ALA A 85 -10.21 5.99 -18.51
CA ALA A 85 -9.82 4.87 -17.70
C ALA A 85 -8.29 4.74 -17.68
N ASN A 86 -7.77 4.11 -16.63
CA ASN A 86 -6.35 3.81 -16.55
C ASN A 86 -6.09 2.45 -15.89
N ALA A 87 -4.95 1.88 -16.24
CA ALA A 87 -4.39 0.70 -15.61
C ALA A 87 -2.96 1.00 -15.16
N ALA A 88 -2.58 0.48 -14.01
CA ALA A 88 -1.22 0.56 -13.49
C ALA A 88 -0.80 -0.78 -12.92
N ALA A 89 0.49 -1.06 -13.00
CA ALA A 89 1.13 -2.21 -12.37
C ALA A 89 2.43 -1.76 -11.69
N ALA A 90 2.74 -2.34 -10.54
CA ALA A 90 3.97 -2.05 -9.81
C ALA A 90 4.62 -3.34 -9.31
N LEU A 91 5.95 -3.40 -9.42
CA LEU A 91 6.80 -4.49 -8.98
C LEU A 91 7.79 -3.95 -7.94
N PRO A 92 7.51 -4.11 -6.66
CA PRO A 92 8.40 -3.67 -5.59
C PRO A 92 9.38 -4.78 -5.19
N TYR A 93 10.57 -4.38 -4.73
CA TYR A 93 11.58 -5.26 -4.13
C TYR A 93 11.93 -4.73 -2.75
N GLY A 94 11.84 -5.57 -1.72
CA GLY A 94 12.07 -5.17 -0.34
C GLY A 94 13.44 -5.59 0.17
N VAL A 95 14.08 -4.70 0.94
CA VAL A 95 15.29 -5.00 1.72
C VAL A 95 15.13 -4.39 3.09
N GLY A 96 15.20 -5.20 4.15
CA GLY A 96 14.96 -4.68 5.49
C GLY A 96 15.62 -5.45 6.61
N ASN A 97 15.89 -4.70 7.69
CA ASN A 97 16.32 -5.20 8.97
C ASN A 97 15.20 -4.99 9.99
N PHE A 98 14.91 -6.05 10.72
CA PHE A 98 13.90 -6.06 11.77
C PHE A 98 14.54 -6.52 13.07
N HIS A 99 14.17 -5.90 14.17
CA HIS A 99 14.61 -6.31 15.49
C HIS A 99 13.50 -6.12 16.51
N GLY A 100 13.59 -6.83 17.61
CA GLY A 100 12.65 -6.80 18.72
C GLY A 100 13.01 -7.83 19.75
N THR A 101 12.30 -7.85 20.85
CA THR A 101 12.48 -8.82 21.93
C THR A 101 11.28 -9.77 21.93
N ALA A 102 11.53 -11.04 21.66
CA ALA A 102 10.50 -12.08 21.68
C ALA A 102 10.77 -13.02 22.86
N ALA A 103 9.83 -13.14 23.80
CA ALA A 103 9.94 -13.93 25.04
C ALA A 103 11.27 -13.64 25.77
N ASP A 104 11.56 -12.35 25.98
CA ASP A 104 12.76 -11.83 26.66
C ASP A 104 14.10 -12.11 25.93
N VAL A 105 14.06 -12.60 24.70
CA VAL A 105 15.26 -12.83 23.88
C VAL A 105 15.31 -11.83 22.72
N PRO A 106 16.38 -11.00 22.62
CA PRO A 106 16.58 -10.13 21.47
C PRO A 106 16.67 -10.90 20.17
N GLN A 107 15.96 -10.44 19.15
CA GLN A 107 15.90 -11.02 17.82
C GLN A 107 16.30 -10.00 16.76
N HIS A 108 17.10 -10.43 15.79
CA HIS A 108 17.47 -9.65 14.61
C HIS A 108 17.18 -10.46 13.36
N LEU A 109 16.50 -9.85 12.41
CA LEU A 109 16.11 -10.49 11.16
C LEU A 109 16.45 -9.59 9.99
N TYR A 110 17.17 -10.11 9.03
CA TYR A 110 17.34 -9.52 7.71
C TYR A 110 16.43 -10.23 6.71
N ARG A 111 15.76 -9.45 5.86
CA ARG A 111 14.92 -9.97 4.77
C ARG A 111 15.15 -9.15 3.52
N SER A 112 15.28 -9.85 2.38
CA SER A 112 15.29 -9.24 1.05
C SER A 112 14.51 -10.12 0.09
N GLY A 113 13.87 -9.51 -0.90
CA GLY A 113 13.11 -10.26 -1.90
C GLY A 113 12.03 -9.45 -2.59
N LEU A 114 11.39 -10.05 -3.57
CA LEU A 114 10.23 -9.46 -4.22
C LEU A 114 9.10 -9.28 -3.21
N VAL A 115 8.48 -8.11 -3.22
CA VAL A 115 7.21 -7.83 -2.53
C VAL A 115 6.08 -8.23 -3.47
N ASP A 116 4.90 -8.47 -2.94
CA ASP A 116 3.71 -8.74 -3.76
C ASP A 116 3.48 -7.62 -4.77
N SER A 117 3.22 -7.99 -6.02
CA SER A 117 2.94 -7.03 -7.09
C SER A 117 1.58 -6.37 -6.89
N PHE A 118 1.50 -5.11 -7.28
CA PHE A 118 0.31 -4.28 -7.15
C PHE A 118 -0.23 -3.92 -8.54
N TYR A 119 -1.54 -4.02 -8.69
CA TYR A 119 -2.27 -3.65 -9.89
C TYR A 119 -3.44 -2.73 -9.54
N ARG A 120 -3.71 -1.75 -10.39
CA ARG A 120 -4.85 -0.87 -10.26
C ARG A 120 -5.50 -0.67 -11.63
N VAL A 121 -6.83 -0.74 -11.65
CA VAL A 121 -7.64 -0.29 -12.77
C VAL A 121 -8.66 0.71 -12.23
N SER A 122 -8.86 1.81 -12.92
CA SER A 122 -9.89 2.79 -12.54
C SER A 122 -10.57 3.41 -13.75
N VAL A 123 -11.82 3.81 -13.56
CA VAL A 123 -12.67 4.45 -14.58
C VAL A 123 -13.34 5.67 -13.95
N ASN A 124 -13.30 6.79 -14.65
CA ASN A 124 -14.02 7.99 -14.28
C ASN A 124 -15.48 7.90 -14.76
N LEU A 125 -16.41 7.76 -13.84
CA LEU A 125 -17.84 7.63 -14.13
C LEU A 125 -18.50 8.97 -14.53
N ARG A 126 -18.03 10.09 -13.91
CA ARG A 126 -18.54 11.44 -14.16
C ARG A 126 -17.41 12.45 -14.22
N GLY A 127 -17.52 13.42 -15.13
CA GLY A 127 -16.58 14.54 -15.23
C GLY A 127 -15.26 14.24 -15.94
N GLY A 128 -14.95 12.96 -16.18
CA GLY A 128 -13.70 12.50 -16.80
C GLY A 128 -13.95 11.83 -18.16
N PRO A 129 -14.23 12.59 -19.24
CA PRO A 129 -14.37 12.01 -20.58
C PRO A 129 -13.01 11.49 -21.09
N ALA A 130 -13.05 10.45 -21.91
CA ALA A 130 -11.88 10.03 -22.67
C ALA A 130 -11.61 11.03 -23.79
N MET A 131 -10.42 11.61 -23.83
CA MET A 131 -10.07 12.60 -24.82
C MET A 131 -8.61 12.50 -25.26
N PRO A 132 -8.33 12.82 -26.56
CA PRO A 132 -6.96 12.92 -27.03
C PRO A 132 -6.26 14.16 -26.46
N ALA A 133 -4.93 14.21 -26.58
CA ALA A 133 -4.13 15.27 -25.99
C ALA A 133 -4.52 16.68 -26.44
N ARG A 134 -4.96 16.84 -27.71
CA ARG A 134 -5.37 18.15 -28.26
C ARG A 134 -6.62 18.72 -27.55
N GLU A 135 -7.55 17.87 -27.17
CA GLU A 135 -8.77 18.25 -26.45
C GLU A 135 -8.47 18.42 -24.96
N PHE A 136 -7.63 17.55 -24.40
CA PHE A 136 -7.22 17.59 -22.98
C PHE A 136 -6.60 18.92 -22.58
N VAL A 137 -5.81 19.55 -23.45
CA VAL A 137 -5.20 20.88 -23.17
C VAL A 137 -6.24 21.98 -22.94
N LYS A 138 -7.44 21.86 -23.56
CA LYS A 138 -8.54 22.81 -23.43
C LYS A 138 -9.52 22.45 -22.33
N TRP A 139 -9.43 21.23 -21.82
CA TRP A 139 -10.34 20.74 -20.80
C TRP A 139 -9.92 21.22 -19.40
N HIS A 140 -10.91 21.58 -18.59
CA HIS A 140 -10.71 21.99 -17.22
C HIS A 140 -11.51 21.10 -16.29
N GLN A 141 -10.81 20.47 -15.37
CA GLN A 141 -11.44 19.67 -14.32
C GLN A 141 -12.37 20.54 -13.47
N LYS A 142 -13.57 20.00 -13.19
CA LYS A 142 -14.47 20.51 -12.15
C LYS A 142 -14.62 19.45 -11.07
N VAL A 143 -15.48 18.48 -11.29
CA VAL A 143 -15.72 17.33 -10.42
C VAL A 143 -15.47 16.07 -11.18
N LEU A 144 -14.74 15.14 -10.58
CA LEU A 144 -14.54 13.78 -11.05
C LEU A 144 -15.14 12.81 -10.04
N LEU A 145 -15.89 11.84 -10.52
CA LEU A 145 -16.31 10.67 -9.74
C LEU A 145 -15.78 9.45 -10.46
N GLY A 146 -15.08 8.60 -9.76
CA GLY A 146 -14.49 7.40 -10.32
C GLY A 146 -14.65 6.19 -9.42
N VAL A 147 -14.46 5.03 -10.01
CA VAL A 147 -14.35 3.75 -9.31
C VAL A 147 -13.05 3.09 -9.71
N GLY A 148 -12.49 2.33 -8.81
CA GLY A 148 -11.26 1.59 -9.05
C GLY A 148 -11.27 0.24 -8.36
N LEU A 149 -10.42 -0.63 -8.83
CA LEU A 149 -10.06 -1.88 -8.19
C LEU A 149 -8.54 -1.92 -8.03
N ASN A 150 -8.09 -1.99 -6.79
CA ASN A 150 -6.70 -2.27 -6.46
C ASN A 150 -6.57 -3.75 -6.13
N VAL A 151 -5.53 -4.39 -6.66
CA VAL A 151 -5.26 -5.83 -6.48
C VAL A 151 -3.82 -6.01 -6.07
N ILE A 152 -3.60 -6.78 -5.00
CA ILE A 152 -2.28 -7.26 -4.60
C ILE A 152 -2.25 -8.76 -4.92
N ALA A 153 -1.33 -9.16 -5.79
CA ALA A 153 -1.15 -10.55 -6.18
C ALA A 153 -0.03 -11.21 -5.37
N PRO A 154 -0.16 -12.48 -4.97
CA PRO A 154 0.83 -13.19 -4.15
C PRO A 154 2.05 -13.61 -4.98
N THR A 155 2.78 -12.65 -5.51
CA THR A 155 3.97 -12.84 -6.35
C THR A 155 5.26 -12.59 -5.59
N GLY A 156 5.15 -12.10 -4.35
CA GLY A 156 6.29 -11.80 -3.49
C GLY A 156 6.96 -13.05 -2.94
N GLN A 157 8.17 -12.85 -2.46
CA GLN A 157 8.92 -13.94 -1.82
C GLN A 157 8.28 -14.32 -0.50
N TYR A 158 7.88 -15.57 -0.40
CA TYR A 158 7.23 -16.15 0.77
C TYR A 158 7.91 -17.45 1.20
N ASP A 159 8.17 -17.58 2.49
CA ASP A 159 8.67 -18.78 3.13
C ASP A 159 7.73 -19.11 4.30
N PRO A 160 6.97 -20.21 4.23
CA PRO A 160 5.99 -20.56 5.25
C PRO A 160 6.59 -20.80 6.63
N THR A 161 7.89 -21.08 6.73
CA THR A 161 8.58 -21.28 8.02
C THR A 161 8.95 -19.96 8.70
N LYS A 162 8.82 -18.81 7.99
CA LYS A 162 9.20 -17.49 8.48
C LYS A 162 7.99 -16.64 8.80
N LEU A 163 8.10 -15.84 9.86
CA LEU A 163 7.04 -14.93 10.28
C LEU A 163 7.03 -13.63 9.47
N ILE A 164 8.20 -13.11 9.14
CA ILE A 164 8.34 -11.88 8.35
C ILE A 164 8.71 -12.27 6.93
N ASN A 165 7.82 -11.97 6.01
CA ASN A 165 7.93 -12.21 4.60
C ASN A 165 7.64 -10.92 3.81
N TRP A 166 8.20 -10.81 2.59
CA TRP A 166 7.87 -9.72 1.67
C TRP A 166 6.59 -9.99 0.89
N GLY A 167 6.23 -11.25 0.66
CA GLY A 167 4.93 -11.67 0.12
C GLY A 167 3.98 -12.10 1.23
N ALA A 168 2.67 -11.91 1.01
CA ALA A 168 1.62 -12.32 1.94
C ALA A 168 1.06 -13.72 1.65
N ASN A 169 1.44 -14.33 0.51
CA ASN A 169 0.94 -15.61 0.02
C ASN A 169 -0.61 -15.68 -0.06
N ARG A 170 -1.22 -14.54 -0.41
CA ARG A 170 -2.66 -14.42 -0.59
C ARG A 170 -2.99 -13.23 -1.47
N TRP A 171 -4.12 -13.27 -2.14
CA TRP A 171 -4.67 -12.14 -2.86
C TRP A 171 -5.30 -11.13 -1.90
N ALA A 172 -5.22 -9.84 -2.27
CA ALA A 172 -6.01 -8.80 -1.65
C ALA A 172 -6.63 -7.90 -2.73
N PHE A 173 -7.89 -7.50 -2.51
CA PHE A 173 -8.69 -6.70 -3.44
C PHE A 173 -9.27 -5.50 -2.70
N LYS A 174 -9.12 -4.30 -3.27
CA LYS A 174 -9.77 -3.08 -2.76
C LYS A 174 -10.60 -2.43 -3.85
N PRO A 175 -11.90 -2.75 -3.97
CA PRO A 175 -12.82 -1.86 -4.65
C PRO A 175 -12.83 -0.50 -3.95
N GLU A 176 -12.81 0.57 -4.74
CA GLU A 176 -12.64 1.93 -4.26
C GLU A 176 -13.52 2.90 -5.05
N PHE A 177 -14.13 3.84 -4.37
CA PHE A 177 -14.79 5.00 -4.93
C PHE A 177 -13.93 6.23 -4.73
N GLY A 178 -13.77 7.05 -5.76
CA GLY A 178 -12.99 8.28 -5.75
C GLY A 178 -13.81 9.50 -6.14
N TYR A 179 -13.63 10.56 -5.36
CA TYR A 179 -14.12 11.89 -5.61
C TYR A 179 -12.93 12.84 -5.75
N SER A 180 -12.96 13.72 -6.76
CA SER A 180 -11.97 14.80 -6.93
C SER A 180 -12.66 16.07 -7.39
N GLN A 181 -12.37 17.20 -6.75
CA GLN A 181 -12.92 18.48 -7.11
C GLN A 181 -11.82 19.54 -7.18
N ARG A 182 -11.87 20.37 -8.23
CA ARG A 182 -10.93 21.48 -8.45
C ARG A 182 -11.62 22.82 -8.20
N TRP A 183 -10.92 23.70 -7.46
CA TRP A 183 -11.24 25.12 -7.30
C TRP A 183 -10.00 25.95 -7.61
N GLY A 184 -9.95 26.54 -8.80
CA GLY A 184 -8.75 27.24 -9.25
C GLY A 184 -7.52 26.33 -9.22
N ASN A 185 -6.55 26.68 -8.40
CA ASN A 185 -5.31 25.90 -8.24
C ASN A 185 -5.42 24.80 -7.17
N TRP A 186 -6.50 24.76 -6.39
CA TRP A 186 -6.71 23.76 -5.37
C TRP A 186 -7.43 22.55 -5.93
N ILE A 187 -7.03 21.35 -5.46
CA ILE A 187 -7.73 20.10 -5.71
C ILE A 187 -7.96 19.41 -4.37
N LEU A 188 -9.21 19.03 -4.12
CA LEU A 188 -9.60 18.16 -3.03
C LEU A 188 -9.91 16.77 -3.58
N ASP A 189 -9.25 15.75 -3.05
CA ASP A 189 -9.51 14.35 -3.35
C ASP A 189 -10.01 13.63 -2.10
N GLY A 190 -10.95 12.71 -2.28
CA GLY A 190 -11.42 11.81 -1.23
C GLY A 190 -11.67 10.43 -1.81
N TYR A 191 -11.14 9.39 -1.16
CA TYR A 191 -11.30 8.01 -1.60
C TYR A 191 -11.85 7.17 -0.46
N ALA A 192 -12.76 6.25 -0.79
CA ALA A 192 -13.32 5.30 0.16
C ALA A 192 -13.33 3.90 -0.47
N GLY A 193 -12.83 2.92 0.24
CA GLY A 193 -12.75 1.55 -0.24
C GLY A 193 -12.74 0.52 0.87
N GLY A 194 -12.73 -0.74 0.49
CA GLY A 194 -12.66 -1.85 1.42
C GLY A 194 -11.69 -2.92 0.91
N TRP A 195 -10.77 -3.33 1.76
CA TRP A 195 -9.89 -4.44 1.50
C TRP A 195 -10.55 -5.77 1.83
N PHE A 196 -10.46 -6.71 0.91
CA PHE A 196 -10.89 -8.10 1.04
C PHE A 196 -9.71 -9.01 0.77
N PHE A 197 -9.56 -10.06 1.54
CA PHE A 197 -8.37 -10.92 1.51
C PHE A 197 -8.77 -12.37 1.29
N THR A 198 -8.01 -13.10 0.48
CA THR A 198 -8.09 -14.55 0.46
C THR A 198 -7.32 -15.15 1.63
N THR A 199 -7.47 -16.41 1.88
CA THR A 199 -6.75 -17.11 2.94
C THR A 199 -5.32 -17.44 2.49
N ASN A 200 -4.35 -17.21 3.38
CA ASN A 200 -3.03 -17.81 3.26
C ASN A 200 -3.09 -19.21 3.90
N HIS A 201 -2.90 -20.24 3.11
CA HIS A 201 -3.05 -21.63 3.54
C HIS A 201 -1.80 -22.23 4.20
N GLU A 202 -0.67 -21.53 4.14
CA GLU A 202 0.62 -22.00 4.65
C GLU A 202 1.27 -20.98 5.61
N PHE A 203 0.47 -20.34 6.46
CA PHE A 203 0.96 -19.32 7.36
C PHE A 203 1.77 -19.93 8.52
N TRP A 204 3.07 -19.57 8.59
CA TRP A 204 4.01 -20.04 9.61
C TRP A 204 3.87 -21.53 9.90
N SER A 205 3.92 -22.30 8.85
CA SER A 205 3.76 -23.74 8.78
C SER A 205 5.11 -24.42 8.71
N HIS A 206 5.14 -25.73 8.97
CA HIS A 206 6.36 -26.54 8.85
C HIS A 206 7.54 -26.04 9.69
N THR A 207 7.27 -25.40 10.82
CA THR A 207 8.29 -24.96 11.78
C THR A 207 8.57 -26.05 12.83
N SER A 208 9.68 -25.93 13.55
CA SER A 208 9.97 -26.82 14.67
C SER A 208 8.89 -26.80 15.77
N SER A 209 8.26 -25.62 15.98
CA SER A 209 7.18 -25.44 16.95
C SER A 209 5.81 -25.88 16.41
N TYR A 210 5.65 -25.97 15.10
CA TYR A 210 4.44 -26.41 14.44
C TYR A 210 4.78 -27.13 13.13
N PRO A 211 4.98 -28.44 13.12
CA PRO A 211 5.38 -29.21 11.94
C PRO A 211 4.31 -29.35 10.88
N GLY A 212 3.04 -29.10 11.21
CA GLY A 212 1.91 -29.17 10.28
C GLY A 212 1.68 -27.87 9.49
N THR A 213 0.58 -27.84 8.74
CA THR A 213 0.13 -26.68 7.96
C THR A 213 -0.90 -25.86 8.74
N ARG A 214 -0.75 -24.53 8.74
CA ARG A 214 -1.72 -23.60 9.32
C ARG A 214 -2.18 -22.59 8.28
N SER A 215 -3.46 -22.25 8.35
CA SER A 215 -4.02 -21.18 7.54
C SER A 215 -4.15 -19.88 8.34
N GLN A 216 -4.07 -18.76 7.62
CA GLN A 216 -4.43 -17.45 8.15
C GLN A 216 -5.45 -16.78 7.25
N SER A 217 -6.55 -16.35 7.85
CA SER A 217 -7.55 -15.49 7.20
C SER A 217 -7.58 -14.11 7.84
N GLN A 218 -8.13 -13.13 7.12
CA GLN A 218 -8.30 -11.76 7.59
C GLN A 218 -9.68 -11.25 7.21
N LYS A 219 -10.38 -10.64 8.18
CA LYS A 219 -11.66 -9.98 7.94
C LYS A 219 -11.48 -8.73 7.07
N PRO A 220 -12.53 -8.27 6.36
CA PRO A 220 -12.48 -7.04 5.58
C PRO A 220 -12.04 -5.84 6.40
N MET A 221 -11.44 -4.85 5.72
CA MET A 221 -10.93 -3.63 6.32
C MET A 221 -11.35 -2.42 5.49
N ALA A 222 -12.06 -1.47 6.09
CA ALA A 222 -12.40 -0.21 5.45
C ALA A 222 -11.17 0.71 5.36
N SER A 223 -11.09 1.51 4.30
CA SER A 223 -10.00 2.45 4.03
C SER A 223 -10.58 3.75 3.49
N PHE A 224 -10.08 4.87 4.04
CA PHE A 224 -10.46 6.23 3.64
C PHE A 224 -9.19 7.04 3.42
N GLU A 225 -9.16 7.79 2.33
CA GLU A 225 -8.04 8.68 2.00
C GLU A 225 -8.58 10.07 1.70
N GLY A 226 -7.84 11.10 2.10
CA GLY A 226 -8.15 12.49 1.83
C GLY A 226 -6.90 13.27 1.48
N HIS A 227 -6.98 14.10 0.43
CA HIS A 227 -5.84 14.89 -0.03
C HIS A 227 -6.29 16.30 -0.40
N ILE A 228 -5.47 17.27 -0.02
CA ILE A 228 -5.62 18.65 -0.48
C ILE A 228 -4.35 19.03 -1.21
N SER A 229 -4.42 19.33 -2.48
CA SER A 229 -3.28 19.70 -3.30
C SER A 229 -3.41 21.09 -3.91
N TYR A 230 -2.27 21.74 -4.14
CA TYR A 230 -2.18 23.05 -4.76
C TYR A 230 -1.22 23.03 -5.96
N ASP A 231 -1.68 23.53 -7.10
CA ASP A 231 -0.89 23.69 -8.31
C ASP A 231 -0.26 25.09 -8.34
N PHE A 232 1.07 25.19 -8.24
CA PHE A 232 1.80 26.43 -8.45
C PHE A 232 1.86 26.80 -9.94
N LYS A 233 2.09 25.80 -10.77
CA LYS A 233 2.11 25.90 -12.24
C LYS A 233 1.98 24.48 -12.84
N PRO A 234 1.72 24.34 -14.14
CA PRO A 234 1.61 23.04 -14.78
C PRO A 234 2.83 22.15 -14.50
N GLY A 235 2.59 21.02 -13.83
CA GLY A 235 3.63 20.04 -13.46
C GLY A 235 4.41 20.36 -12.18
N VAL A 236 4.01 21.40 -11.42
CA VAL A 236 4.58 21.70 -10.08
C VAL A 236 3.45 21.85 -9.08
N TRP A 237 3.37 20.94 -8.14
CA TRP A 237 2.32 20.92 -7.13
C TRP A 237 2.79 20.29 -5.82
N ILE A 238 2.06 20.58 -4.75
CA ILE A 238 2.21 19.94 -3.45
C ILE A 238 0.85 19.43 -2.96
N SER A 239 0.85 18.49 -2.02
CA SER A 239 -0.35 18.06 -1.31
C SER A 239 -0.07 17.80 0.17
N LEU A 240 -1.12 17.97 0.97
CA LEU A 240 -1.26 17.39 2.30
C LEU A 240 -2.14 16.16 2.16
N ASP A 241 -1.71 15.05 2.74
CA ASP A 241 -2.26 13.74 2.51
C ASP A 241 -2.60 13.07 3.85
N GLY A 242 -3.74 12.37 3.89
CA GLY A 242 -4.11 11.59 5.06
C GLY A 242 -4.85 10.33 4.68
N ASN A 243 -4.68 9.27 5.47
CA ASN A 243 -5.50 8.08 5.36
C ASN A 243 -5.87 7.53 6.75
N PHE A 244 -6.98 6.79 6.74
CA PHE A 244 -7.49 6.06 7.89
C PHE A 244 -8.01 4.70 7.43
N TRP A 245 -7.71 3.66 8.21
CA TRP A 245 -8.26 2.33 7.93
C TRP A 245 -8.65 1.63 9.22
N ILE A 246 -9.71 0.82 9.14
CA ILE A 246 -10.29 0.14 10.29
C ILE A 246 -10.84 -1.25 9.91
N GLY A 247 -10.58 -2.25 10.76
CA GLY A 247 -11.04 -3.63 10.55
C GLY A 247 -9.89 -4.63 10.52
N GLY A 248 -9.97 -5.63 9.66
CA GLY A 248 -8.85 -6.51 9.34
C GLY A 248 -8.41 -7.44 10.46
N ARG A 249 -9.30 -7.87 11.38
CA ARG A 249 -8.94 -8.90 12.38
C ARG A 249 -8.48 -10.17 11.68
N THR A 250 -7.46 -10.81 12.23
CA THR A 250 -6.91 -12.06 11.69
C THR A 250 -7.34 -13.25 12.51
N SER A 251 -7.47 -14.39 11.83
CA SER A 251 -7.68 -15.70 12.44
C SER A 251 -6.56 -16.62 11.96
N VAL A 252 -5.97 -17.39 12.88
CA VAL A 252 -4.98 -18.41 12.57
C VAL A 252 -5.54 -19.77 13.00
N ALA A 253 -5.50 -20.75 12.09
CA ALA A 253 -6.11 -22.07 12.30
C ALA A 253 -7.57 -21.98 12.80
N GLY A 254 -8.35 -21.02 12.28
CA GLY A 254 -9.74 -20.79 12.66
C GLY A 254 -9.97 -19.97 13.94
N ILE A 255 -8.94 -19.68 14.72
CA ILE A 255 -9.03 -18.92 15.97
C ILE A 255 -8.81 -17.44 15.70
N GLU A 256 -9.85 -16.61 15.88
CA GLU A 256 -9.76 -15.16 15.73
C GLU A 256 -9.04 -14.51 16.90
N ASN A 257 -8.13 -13.58 16.60
CA ASN A 257 -7.50 -12.73 17.61
C ASN A 257 -8.04 -11.29 17.52
N PRO A 258 -8.90 -10.83 18.48
CA PRO A 258 -9.47 -9.48 18.46
C PRO A 258 -8.42 -8.36 18.58
N LEU A 259 -7.26 -8.63 19.17
CA LEU A 259 -6.18 -7.66 19.35
C LEU A 259 -5.52 -7.25 18.02
N THR A 260 -5.65 -8.08 16.98
CA THR A 260 -5.13 -7.79 15.63
C THR A 260 -5.98 -6.82 14.83
N LYS A 261 -7.13 -6.34 15.39
CA LYS A 261 -7.96 -5.33 14.73
C LYS A 261 -7.11 -4.09 14.46
N GLN A 262 -7.05 -3.67 13.21
CA GLN A 262 -6.44 -2.42 12.82
C GLN A 262 -7.42 -1.26 13.05
N GLN A 263 -6.90 -0.16 13.52
CA GLN A 263 -7.53 1.15 13.60
C GLN A 263 -6.38 2.13 13.55
N ASN A 264 -6.07 2.58 12.38
CA ASN A 264 -4.80 3.25 12.13
C ASN A 264 -5.03 4.48 11.27
N SER A 265 -4.19 5.49 11.45
CA SER A 265 -4.15 6.68 10.62
C SER A 265 -2.72 7.10 10.32
N ARG A 266 -2.55 7.76 9.19
CA ARG A 266 -1.28 8.28 8.72
C ARG A 266 -1.50 9.66 8.09
N LEU A 267 -0.58 10.56 8.32
CA LEU A 267 -0.51 11.86 7.65
C LEU A 267 0.78 11.96 6.86
N GLY A 268 0.76 12.78 5.82
CA GLY A 268 1.92 13.00 4.99
C GLY A 268 1.78 14.19 4.07
N GLY A 269 2.77 14.36 3.22
CA GLY A 269 2.77 15.36 2.17
C GLY A 269 3.50 14.84 0.95
N THR A 270 3.04 15.30 -0.21
CA THR A 270 3.62 14.95 -1.50
C THR A 270 3.94 16.21 -2.27
N GLY A 271 5.05 16.21 -2.98
CA GLY A 271 5.42 17.25 -3.92
C GLY A 271 5.84 16.65 -5.25
N ALA A 272 5.51 17.30 -6.34
CA ALA A 272 5.98 16.91 -7.67
C ALA A 272 6.44 18.10 -8.48
N ILE A 273 7.48 17.87 -9.28
CA ILE A 273 8.05 18.86 -10.17
C ILE A 273 8.36 18.24 -11.55
N ARG A 274 7.92 18.94 -12.60
CA ARG A 274 8.36 18.62 -13.96
C ARG A 274 9.77 19.14 -14.17
N ILE A 275 10.70 18.26 -14.48
CA ILE A 275 12.11 18.59 -14.72
C ILE A 275 12.44 18.67 -16.23
N ALA A 276 11.65 18.00 -17.09
CA ALA A 276 11.78 18.06 -18.55
C ALA A 276 10.41 17.80 -19.22
N LYS A 277 10.34 17.87 -20.54
CA LYS A 277 9.10 17.70 -21.32
C LYS A 277 8.35 16.42 -20.99
N HIS A 278 9.06 15.33 -20.74
CA HIS A 278 8.52 13.98 -20.49
C HIS A 278 8.90 13.44 -19.09
N GLN A 279 9.56 14.24 -18.27
CA GLN A 279 10.11 13.76 -17.01
C GLN A 279 9.63 14.59 -15.83
N SER A 280 9.34 13.90 -14.73
CA SER A 280 9.00 14.53 -13.45
C SER A 280 9.65 13.80 -12.29
N LEU A 281 9.86 14.52 -11.20
CA LEU A 281 10.21 13.98 -9.89
C LEU A 281 9.03 14.13 -8.94
N LYS A 282 8.81 13.13 -8.12
CA LYS A 282 7.85 13.13 -7.03
C LYS A 282 8.57 12.80 -5.74
N PHE A 283 8.29 13.55 -4.69
CA PHE A 283 8.78 13.34 -3.34
C PHE A 283 7.60 13.17 -2.42
N SER A 284 7.67 12.25 -1.48
CA SER A 284 6.66 12.14 -0.42
C SER A 284 7.30 11.82 0.92
N TYR A 285 6.64 12.30 1.96
CA TYR A 285 6.90 11.97 3.36
C TYR A 285 5.59 11.57 4.01
N SER A 286 5.61 10.57 4.87
CA SER A 286 4.45 10.22 5.70
C SER A 286 4.87 9.60 7.02
N ASP A 287 4.00 9.77 8.03
CA ASP A 287 4.19 9.24 9.38
C ASP A 287 2.87 8.68 9.90
N GLY A 288 2.96 7.63 10.72
CA GLY A 288 1.81 7.09 11.44
C GLY A 288 1.40 8.02 12.57
N THR A 289 0.17 8.56 12.53
CA THR A 289 -0.35 9.44 13.58
C THR A 289 -1.02 8.68 14.71
N TYR A 290 -1.66 7.56 14.39
CA TYR A 290 -2.19 6.60 15.35
C TYR A 290 -2.16 5.21 14.76
N ILE A 291 -1.42 4.30 15.36
CA ILE A 291 -1.30 2.91 14.92
C ILE A 291 -1.64 2.00 16.08
N ARG A 292 -2.83 1.40 16.03
CA ARG A 292 -3.26 0.41 17.02
C ARG A 292 -2.54 -0.93 16.81
N TYR A 293 -2.39 -1.36 15.55
CA TYR A 293 -1.80 -2.64 15.19
C TYR A 293 -1.11 -2.55 13.82
N GLY A 294 0.16 -2.97 13.76
CA GLY A 294 0.96 -2.94 12.54
C GLY A 294 2.13 -1.96 12.61
N GLY A 295 2.68 -1.60 11.47
CA GLY A 295 3.85 -0.74 11.39
C GLY A 295 3.53 0.75 11.59
N ASN A 296 4.23 1.37 12.52
CA ASN A 296 4.26 2.80 12.76
C ASN A 296 5.58 3.37 12.23
N TYR A 297 5.63 3.64 10.94
CA TYR A 297 6.84 4.04 10.24
C TYR A 297 6.76 5.49 9.79
N GLN A 298 7.88 6.19 9.90
CA GLN A 298 8.20 7.34 9.06
C GLN A 298 8.70 6.82 7.72
N SER A 299 8.15 7.36 6.64
CA SER A 299 8.50 6.93 5.29
C SER A 299 8.84 8.13 4.43
N VAL A 300 9.95 8.05 3.71
CA VAL A 300 10.37 9.04 2.70
C VAL A 300 10.45 8.31 1.36
N SER A 301 9.92 8.91 0.31
CA SER A 301 10.08 8.35 -1.02
C SER A 301 10.46 9.40 -2.06
N VAL A 302 11.17 8.95 -3.07
CA VAL A 302 11.49 9.71 -4.27
C VAL A 302 11.15 8.85 -5.49
N GLY A 303 10.48 9.45 -6.48
CA GLY A 303 10.14 8.79 -7.73
C GLY A 303 10.54 9.64 -8.92
N TRP A 304 11.16 9.02 -9.91
CA TRP A 304 11.36 9.58 -11.23
C TRP A 304 10.39 8.93 -12.21
N GLN A 305 9.70 9.75 -12.98
CA GLN A 305 8.71 9.30 -13.96
C GLN A 305 9.08 9.81 -15.35
N TYR A 306 9.03 8.91 -16.32
CA TYR A 306 9.07 9.22 -17.75
C TYR A 306 7.71 8.93 -18.39
N SER A 307 7.12 9.92 -19.10
CA SER A 307 5.79 9.79 -19.70
C SER A 307 5.79 10.13 -21.19
N TRP A 308 4.98 9.41 -21.96
CA TRP A 308 4.82 9.61 -23.40
C TRP A 308 3.38 9.31 -23.86
N LEU A 309 3.04 9.81 -25.05
CA LEU A 309 1.81 9.45 -25.72
C LEU A 309 2.09 8.32 -26.70
N GLY A 310 1.33 7.24 -26.62
CA GLY A 310 1.30 6.19 -27.64
C GLY A 310 0.67 6.69 -28.93
N LYS A 311 0.92 5.98 -30.02
CA LYS A 311 0.22 6.24 -31.28
C LYS A 311 -1.25 5.89 -31.11
N PRO A 312 -2.20 6.70 -31.60
CA PRO A 312 -3.59 6.26 -31.72
C PRO A 312 -3.64 5.09 -32.70
N ASN A 313 -4.35 4.03 -32.32
CA ASN A 313 -4.69 2.95 -33.26
C ASN A 313 -5.74 3.42 -34.26
#